data_a4cce2ea21a7625cbfa3c0986210acb8
#
_entry.id   a4cce2ea21a7625cbfa3c0986210acb8
#
_cell.length_a   1.000
_cell.length_b   1.000
_cell.length_c   1.000
_cell.angle_alpha   90.00
_cell.angle_beta   90.00
_cell.angle_gamma   90.00
#
_symmetry.space_group_name_H-M   'P 1'
#
loop_
_entity.id
_entity.type
_entity.pdbx_description
1 polymer ?
#
loop_
_entity_poly.entity_id
_entity_poly.type
_entity_poly.pdbx_seq_one_letter_code
_entity_poly.pdbx_strand_id
1 'polypeptide(L)'
;MEYRINPKNQNKISLLGMGCMRLPYIGDDNANIDYPVAQAIVDAAYAHGINYFDTAYPYHSGKSEAFIGKALAKYPRHSYFLADKMPVWKPEKESDLQVIFDEQLARCGTEYFDYYLCHAIDAERFDKLQALHLFEFLQEKKAQGKIHNIGFSFHDSPEVLERICCAYPWDFVQIQLNYLDWEVQKSKEQYEIIKNHNFPCIIMEPVRGGALANLCPEANEILLSAMPQNSVASWAIRFAASLGNVITVLSGMSAPIQIEDNLATMSPFVPLCEDERKVLTKALTAYKKAKTVPCTGCRYCMPCPMGVDIPGIFAKYNKAGLANNDKAFATDMAEMSP
;
A
#
# COMPACT_ATOMS: atom_id res chain seq x y z
N MET A 1 14.54 9.63 10.82
CA MET A 1 13.24 8.92 10.62
C MET A 1 12.35 9.17 11.83
N GLU A 2 11.10 9.54 11.60
CA GLU A 2 10.07 9.61 12.65
C GLU A 2 9.53 8.21 12.95
N TYR A 3 9.20 7.96 14.23
CA TYR A 3 8.65 6.68 14.68
C TYR A 3 7.37 6.89 15.46
N ARG A 4 6.43 5.95 15.34
CA ARG A 4 5.23 5.89 16.16
C ARG A 4 5.18 4.62 17.02
N ILE A 5 4.62 4.76 18.20
CA ILE A 5 4.43 3.62 19.10
C ILE A 5 3.08 2.98 18.79
N ASN A 6 3.07 1.69 18.48
CA ASN A 6 1.84 0.93 18.37
C ASN A 6 1.20 0.79 19.77
N PRO A 7 -0.01 1.34 19.99
CA PRO A 7 -0.62 1.34 21.31
C PRO A 7 -0.98 -0.06 21.84
N LYS A 8 -1.09 -1.05 20.95
CA LYS A 8 -1.47 -2.43 21.33
C LYS A 8 -0.29 -3.23 21.90
N ASN A 9 0.94 -2.98 21.45
CA ASN A 9 2.10 -3.83 21.76
C ASN A 9 3.40 -3.07 22.04
N GLN A 10 3.36 -1.73 22.04
CA GLN A 10 4.50 -0.83 22.27
C GLN A 10 5.63 -0.93 21.21
N ASN A 11 5.40 -1.56 20.07
CA ASN A 11 6.35 -1.58 18.97
C ASN A 11 6.62 -0.17 18.45
N LYS A 12 7.90 0.17 18.31
CA LYS A 12 8.36 1.43 17.74
C LYS A 12 8.54 1.28 16.23
N ILE A 13 7.55 1.74 15.46
CA ILE A 13 7.46 1.56 14.01
C ILE A 13 7.83 2.86 13.30
N SER A 14 8.64 2.78 12.24
CA SER A 14 8.93 3.93 11.37
C SER A 14 7.65 4.44 10.70
N LEU A 15 7.42 5.74 10.74
CA LEU A 15 6.22 6.37 10.16
C LEU A 15 6.17 6.20 8.63
N LEU A 16 7.33 6.04 7.97
CA LEU A 16 7.44 5.56 6.60
C LEU A 16 7.77 4.06 6.62
N GLY A 17 6.95 3.26 5.95
CA GLY A 17 7.17 1.84 5.70
C GLY A 17 7.45 1.56 4.22
N MET A 18 8.09 0.44 3.92
CA MET A 18 8.35 0.01 2.54
C MET A 18 7.34 -1.03 2.08
N GLY A 19 6.53 -0.69 1.06
CA GLY A 19 5.65 -1.63 0.37
C GLY A 19 6.35 -2.32 -0.80
N CYS A 20 6.32 -3.65 -0.84
CA CYS A 20 7.01 -4.46 -1.87
C CYS A 20 6.13 -4.83 -3.07
N MET A 21 4.98 -4.18 -3.24
CA MET A 21 4.10 -4.41 -4.40
C MET A 21 4.67 -3.82 -5.70
N ARG A 22 5.51 -2.79 -5.60
CA ARG A 22 6.04 -2.04 -6.76
C ARG A 22 7.57 -2.02 -6.76
N LEU A 23 8.21 -3.16 -6.48
CA LEU A 23 9.65 -3.29 -6.64
C LEU A 23 10.06 -3.04 -8.11
N PRO A 24 11.25 -2.51 -8.38
CA PRO A 24 11.72 -2.35 -9.75
C PRO A 24 11.84 -3.73 -10.44
N TYR A 25 11.53 -3.76 -11.74
CA TYR A 25 11.60 -4.98 -12.55
C TYR A 25 12.12 -4.66 -13.96
N ILE A 26 12.63 -5.68 -14.63
CA ILE A 26 13.26 -5.58 -15.96
C ILE A 26 12.25 -5.97 -17.03
N GLY A 27 12.11 -5.14 -18.07
CA GLY A 27 11.17 -5.35 -19.16
C GLY A 27 9.71 -5.15 -18.74
N ASP A 28 8.79 -5.88 -19.35
CA ASP A 28 7.34 -5.74 -19.15
C ASP A 28 6.75 -6.75 -18.17
N ASP A 29 7.55 -7.74 -17.74
CA ASP A 29 7.13 -8.77 -16.78
C ASP A 29 7.53 -8.38 -15.36
N ASN A 30 6.53 -8.08 -14.54
CA ASN A 30 6.74 -7.72 -13.14
C ASN A 30 7.27 -8.88 -12.26
N ALA A 31 7.24 -10.12 -12.74
CA ALA A 31 7.87 -11.24 -12.06
C ALA A 31 9.42 -11.16 -12.12
N ASN A 32 9.94 -10.41 -13.08
CA ASN A 32 11.39 -10.24 -13.29
C ASN A 32 11.93 -9.06 -12.47
N ILE A 33 11.93 -9.19 -11.15
CA ILE A 33 12.43 -8.15 -10.24
C ILE A 33 13.88 -7.80 -10.57
N ASP A 34 14.19 -6.51 -10.70
CA ASP A 34 15.58 -6.02 -10.79
C ASP A 34 16.23 -6.11 -9.40
N TYR A 35 16.80 -7.28 -9.11
CA TYR A 35 17.38 -7.58 -7.80
C TYR A 35 18.43 -6.56 -7.33
N PRO A 36 19.41 -6.13 -8.16
CA PRO A 36 20.39 -5.12 -7.77
C PRO A 36 19.75 -3.80 -7.35
N VAL A 37 18.84 -3.27 -8.17
CA VAL A 37 18.17 -1.99 -7.88
C VAL A 37 17.22 -2.12 -6.70
N ALA A 38 16.43 -3.17 -6.64
CA ALA A 38 15.52 -3.45 -5.52
C ALA A 38 16.27 -3.63 -4.19
N GLN A 39 17.42 -4.34 -4.21
CA GLN A 39 18.27 -4.50 -3.04
C GLN A 39 18.83 -3.17 -2.56
N ALA A 40 19.31 -2.32 -3.47
CA ALA A 40 19.81 -1.00 -3.11
C ALA A 40 18.73 -0.11 -2.45
N ILE A 41 17.48 -0.21 -2.91
CA ILE A 41 16.34 0.50 -2.30
C ILE A 41 16.05 -0.03 -0.89
N VAL A 42 16.03 -1.36 -0.68
CA VAL A 42 15.85 -1.97 0.64
C VAL A 42 16.97 -1.55 1.59
N ASP A 43 18.22 -1.54 1.09
CA ASP A 43 19.39 -1.14 1.89
C ASP A 43 19.33 0.33 2.31
N ALA A 44 18.95 1.21 1.38
CA ALA A 44 18.76 2.62 1.67
C ALA A 44 17.61 2.83 2.69
N ALA A 45 16.49 2.12 2.52
CA ALA A 45 15.37 2.15 3.45
C ALA A 45 15.80 1.77 4.87
N TYR A 46 16.46 0.62 5.00
CA TYR A 46 16.93 0.13 6.30
C TYR A 46 17.98 1.06 6.93
N ALA A 47 18.97 1.48 6.16
CA ALA A 47 20.05 2.36 6.65
C ALA A 47 19.52 3.70 7.18
N HIS A 48 18.41 4.22 6.62
CA HIS A 48 17.78 5.46 7.07
C HIS A 48 16.67 5.24 8.11
N GLY A 49 16.56 4.04 8.66
CA GLY A 49 15.71 3.73 9.80
C GLY A 49 14.28 3.34 9.46
N ILE A 50 13.96 3.01 8.20
CA ILE A 50 12.72 2.30 7.88
C ILE A 50 12.84 0.89 8.45
N ASN A 51 11.88 0.51 9.31
CA ASN A 51 11.86 -0.79 9.96
C ASN A 51 10.58 -1.58 9.74
N TYR A 52 9.69 -1.15 8.84
CA TYR A 52 8.47 -1.87 8.47
C TYR A 52 8.49 -2.19 6.97
N PHE A 53 8.46 -3.49 6.64
CA PHE A 53 8.48 -4.01 5.27
C PHE A 53 7.23 -4.85 5.04
N ASP A 54 6.47 -4.51 3.98
CA ASP A 54 5.17 -5.11 3.67
C ASP A 54 5.24 -5.85 2.33
N THR A 55 4.98 -7.16 2.35
CA THR A 55 4.86 -8.00 1.16
C THR A 55 3.51 -8.69 1.10
N ALA A 56 3.27 -9.50 0.08
CA ALA A 56 2.10 -10.35 -0.05
C ALA A 56 2.32 -11.48 -1.07
N TYR A 57 1.58 -12.57 -0.90
CA TYR A 57 1.60 -13.75 -1.74
C TYR A 57 1.56 -13.49 -3.26
N PRO A 58 0.66 -12.60 -3.80
CA PRO A 58 0.56 -12.38 -5.24
C PRO A 58 1.56 -11.36 -5.81
N TYR A 59 2.28 -10.62 -4.97
CA TYR A 59 3.13 -9.53 -5.44
C TYR A 59 4.25 -10.06 -6.34
N HIS A 60 4.46 -9.36 -7.47
CA HIS A 60 5.45 -9.77 -8.47
C HIS A 60 5.27 -11.23 -8.91
N SER A 61 4.02 -11.63 -9.18
CA SER A 61 3.67 -12.99 -9.57
C SER A 61 4.20 -14.06 -8.59
N GLY A 62 4.19 -13.73 -7.28
CA GLY A 62 4.66 -14.60 -6.20
C GLY A 62 6.17 -14.55 -5.93
N LYS A 63 6.91 -13.59 -6.52
CA LYS A 63 8.37 -13.46 -6.31
C LYS A 63 8.76 -12.49 -5.20
N SER A 64 7.83 -11.62 -4.77
CA SER A 64 8.13 -10.59 -3.78
C SER A 64 8.52 -11.15 -2.41
N GLU A 65 7.85 -12.21 -1.94
CA GLU A 65 8.16 -12.87 -0.67
C GLU A 65 9.61 -13.38 -0.65
N ALA A 66 10.01 -14.14 -1.67
CA ALA A 66 11.37 -14.69 -1.78
C ALA A 66 12.42 -13.57 -1.95
N PHE A 67 12.09 -12.50 -2.66
CA PHE A 67 12.97 -11.35 -2.78
C PHE A 67 13.20 -10.68 -1.43
N ILE A 68 12.13 -10.28 -0.72
CA ILE A 68 12.27 -9.52 0.53
C ILE A 68 12.94 -10.35 1.64
N GLY A 69 12.61 -11.65 1.71
CA GLY A 69 13.28 -12.57 2.63
C GLY A 69 14.79 -12.60 2.41
N LYS A 70 15.22 -12.74 1.15
CA LYS A 70 16.65 -12.72 0.78
C LYS A 70 17.28 -11.33 1.03
N ALA A 71 16.58 -10.26 0.68
CA ALA A 71 17.09 -8.89 0.82
C ALA A 71 17.34 -8.51 2.29
N LEU A 72 16.46 -8.95 3.20
CA LEU A 72 16.56 -8.68 4.63
C LEU A 72 17.42 -9.67 5.42
N ALA A 73 17.79 -10.81 4.85
CA ALA A 73 18.55 -11.87 5.54
C ALA A 73 19.90 -11.41 6.14
N LYS A 74 20.49 -10.36 5.60
CA LYS A 74 21.75 -9.77 6.10
C LYS A 74 21.59 -8.89 7.33
N TYR A 75 20.35 -8.52 7.70
CA TYR A 75 20.05 -7.68 8.85
C TYR A 75 19.54 -8.52 10.02
N PRO A 76 19.80 -8.11 11.28
CA PRO A 76 19.28 -8.83 12.45
C PRO A 76 17.73 -8.89 12.39
N ARG A 77 17.14 -10.09 12.49
CA ARG A 77 15.70 -10.31 12.33
C ARG A 77 14.83 -9.43 13.26
N HIS A 78 15.31 -9.20 14.47
CA HIS A 78 14.61 -8.37 15.47
C HIS A 78 14.70 -6.85 15.22
N SER A 79 15.47 -6.42 14.23
CA SER A 79 15.66 -4.99 13.93
C SER A 79 14.62 -4.42 12.96
N TYR A 80 13.77 -5.26 12.40
CA TYR A 80 12.71 -4.86 11.48
C TYR A 80 11.43 -5.67 11.70
N PHE A 81 10.32 -5.11 11.27
CA PHE A 81 9.02 -5.75 11.21
C PHE A 81 8.73 -6.21 9.78
N LEU A 82 8.41 -7.50 9.63
CA LEU A 82 8.00 -8.08 8.36
C LEU A 82 6.50 -8.35 8.38
N ALA A 83 5.79 -7.77 7.42
CA ALA A 83 4.38 -7.99 7.21
C ALA A 83 4.14 -8.84 5.96
N ASP A 84 3.26 -9.85 6.08
CA ASP A 84 2.79 -10.66 4.96
C ASP A 84 1.28 -10.91 5.07
N LYS A 85 0.67 -11.49 4.02
CA LYS A 85 -0.80 -11.53 3.91
C LYS A 85 -1.29 -12.88 3.40
N MET A 86 -2.23 -13.50 4.12
CA MET A 86 -2.98 -14.68 3.65
C MET A 86 -3.85 -14.32 2.46
N PRO A 87 -3.65 -14.95 1.29
CA PRO A 87 -4.49 -14.74 0.11
C PRO A 87 -5.85 -15.41 0.29
N VAL A 88 -6.83 -14.73 0.91
CA VAL A 88 -8.12 -15.31 1.33
C VAL A 88 -8.91 -15.94 0.19
N TRP A 89 -8.69 -15.52 -1.05
CA TRP A 89 -9.33 -16.10 -2.23
C TRP A 89 -8.79 -17.47 -2.63
N LYS A 90 -7.57 -17.85 -2.18
CA LYS A 90 -6.86 -19.06 -2.63
C LYS A 90 -7.27 -20.35 -1.91
N PRO A 91 -7.35 -20.43 -0.55
CA PRO A 91 -7.69 -21.65 0.13
C PRO A 91 -9.13 -22.06 -0.21
N GLU A 92 -9.36 -23.36 -0.47
CA GLU A 92 -10.68 -23.94 -0.72
C GLU A 92 -11.23 -24.66 0.52
N LYS A 93 -10.35 -25.09 1.42
CA LYS A 93 -10.65 -25.80 2.67
C LYS A 93 -9.67 -25.40 3.77
N GLU A 94 -10.02 -25.64 5.01
CA GLU A 94 -9.20 -25.26 6.18
C GLU A 94 -7.76 -25.79 6.14
N SER A 95 -7.56 -27.03 5.67
CA SER A 95 -6.20 -27.60 5.57
C SER A 95 -5.27 -26.86 4.62
N ASP A 96 -5.80 -26.07 3.69
CA ASP A 96 -4.99 -25.28 2.76
C ASP A 96 -4.34 -24.07 3.46
N LEU A 97 -4.94 -23.60 4.58
CA LEU A 97 -4.42 -22.48 5.36
C LEU A 97 -3.01 -22.75 5.88
N GLN A 98 -2.80 -23.95 6.43
CA GLN A 98 -1.48 -24.34 6.92
C GLN A 98 -0.45 -24.43 5.80
N VAL A 99 -0.83 -25.04 4.67
CA VAL A 99 0.06 -25.20 3.52
C VAL A 99 0.52 -23.83 2.99
N ILE A 100 -0.42 -22.89 2.83
CA ILE A 100 -0.11 -21.54 2.34
C ILE A 100 0.75 -20.79 3.35
N PHE A 101 0.43 -20.87 4.63
CA PHE A 101 1.20 -20.21 5.68
C PHE A 101 2.66 -20.70 5.75
N ASP A 102 2.86 -22.02 5.70
CA ASP A 102 4.19 -22.63 5.71
C ASP A 102 4.99 -22.27 4.44
N GLU A 103 4.32 -22.23 3.28
CA GLU A 103 4.91 -21.76 2.02
C GLU A 103 5.41 -20.31 2.13
N GLN A 104 4.63 -19.42 2.75
CA GLN A 104 4.99 -18.02 2.94
C GLN A 104 6.19 -17.86 3.90
N LEU A 105 6.19 -18.57 5.03
CA LEU A 105 7.35 -18.60 5.94
C LEU A 105 8.62 -19.05 5.21
N ALA A 106 8.52 -20.14 4.42
CA ALA A 106 9.64 -20.67 3.66
C ALA A 106 10.14 -19.69 2.59
N ARG A 107 9.24 -19.05 1.83
CA ARG A 107 9.60 -18.05 0.81
C ARG A 107 10.26 -16.81 1.42
N CYS A 108 9.71 -16.32 2.54
CA CYS A 108 10.31 -15.19 3.27
C CYS A 108 11.57 -15.57 4.07
N GLY A 109 11.91 -16.87 4.19
CA GLY A 109 13.07 -17.32 4.94
C GLY A 109 13.00 -16.90 6.42
N THR A 110 11.82 -16.93 7.02
CA THR A 110 11.57 -16.47 8.40
C THR A 110 10.80 -17.51 9.20
N GLU A 111 10.95 -17.47 10.51
CA GLU A 111 10.20 -18.36 11.42
C GLU A 111 8.88 -17.76 11.91
N TYR A 112 8.70 -16.43 11.73
CA TYR A 112 7.51 -15.71 12.17
C TYR A 112 7.30 -14.43 11.36
N PHE A 113 6.03 -13.95 11.33
CA PHE A 113 5.67 -12.63 10.84
C PHE A 113 5.33 -11.71 12.02
N ASP A 114 5.82 -10.47 11.98
CA ASP A 114 5.48 -9.47 12.98
C ASP A 114 4.05 -8.96 12.80
N TYR A 115 3.62 -8.83 11.55
CA TYR A 115 2.29 -8.40 11.14
C TYR A 115 1.77 -9.35 10.07
N TYR A 116 0.61 -9.93 10.29
CA TYR A 116 0.03 -10.85 9.32
C TYR A 116 -1.43 -10.49 9.05
N LEU A 117 -1.77 -10.34 7.76
CA LEU A 117 -3.04 -9.78 7.34
C LEU A 117 -3.91 -10.81 6.62
N CYS A 118 -5.22 -10.73 6.80
CA CYS A 118 -6.17 -11.27 5.83
C CYS A 118 -6.18 -10.33 4.62
N HIS A 119 -5.78 -10.84 3.43
CA HIS A 119 -5.49 -10.00 2.26
C HIS A 119 -6.74 -9.55 1.53
N ALA A 120 -6.85 -8.23 1.29
CA ALA A 120 -7.84 -7.59 0.42
C ALA A 120 -9.29 -8.00 0.76
N ILE A 121 -9.66 -7.87 2.03
CA ILE A 121 -11.00 -8.23 2.51
C ILE A 121 -12.05 -7.27 1.94
N ASP A 122 -13.09 -7.87 1.41
CA ASP A 122 -14.40 -7.34 1.06
C ASP A 122 -15.49 -8.20 1.70
N ALA A 123 -16.76 -7.93 1.43
CA ALA A 123 -17.86 -8.68 2.02
C ALA A 123 -17.80 -10.19 1.72
N GLU A 124 -17.54 -10.56 0.45
CA GLU A 124 -17.49 -11.96 0.01
C GLU A 124 -16.30 -12.71 0.65
N ARG A 125 -15.12 -12.10 0.62
CA ARG A 125 -13.92 -12.67 1.22
C ARG A 125 -14.01 -12.77 2.74
N PHE A 126 -14.75 -11.86 3.36
CA PHE A 126 -15.02 -11.96 4.80
C PHE A 126 -15.93 -13.15 5.12
N ASP A 127 -16.98 -13.39 4.36
CA ASP A 127 -17.82 -14.59 4.52
C ASP A 127 -17.01 -15.87 4.32
N LYS A 128 -16.12 -15.90 3.32
CA LYS A 128 -15.18 -17.01 3.11
C LYS A 128 -14.20 -17.20 4.25
N LEU A 129 -13.64 -16.11 4.80
CA LEU A 129 -12.78 -16.13 5.98
C LEU A 129 -13.47 -16.82 7.16
N GLN A 130 -14.73 -16.46 7.41
CA GLN A 130 -15.53 -17.06 8.48
C GLN A 130 -15.80 -18.55 8.21
N ALA A 131 -16.19 -18.92 6.99
CA ALA A 131 -16.47 -20.30 6.60
C ALA A 131 -15.24 -21.23 6.71
N LEU A 132 -14.03 -20.68 6.55
CA LEU A 132 -12.77 -21.41 6.66
C LEU A 132 -12.15 -21.34 8.06
N HIS A 133 -12.82 -20.75 9.04
CA HIS A 133 -12.28 -20.53 10.40
C HIS A 133 -10.87 -19.90 10.39
N LEU A 134 -10.64 -18.99 9.41
CA LEU A 134 -9.30 -18.42 9.19
C LEU A 134 -8.83 -17.61 10.41
N PHE A 135 -9.73 -16.88 11.08
CA PHE A 135 -9.33 -16.08 12.24
C PHE A 135 -8.84 -16.96 13.38
N GLU A 136 -9.53 -18.08 13.63
CA GLU A 136 -9.17 -19.08 14.64
C GLU A 136 -7.80 -19.71 14.31
N PHE A 137 -7.57 -20.05 13.04
CA PHE A 137 -6.26 -20.50 12.57
C PHE A 137 -5.16 -19.47 12.85
N LEU A 138 -5.39 -18.19 12.55
CA LEU A 138 -4.42 -17.14 12.81
C LEU A 138 -4.16 -16.95 14.30
N GLN A 139 -5.19 -17.07 15.16
CA GLN A 139 -5.03 -17.03 16.61
C GLN A 139 -4.17 -18.20 17.12
N GLU A 140 -4.34 -19.39 16.56
CA GLU A 140 -3.47 -20.52 16.86
C GLU A 140 -2.00 -20.21 16.49
N LYS A 141 -1.74 -19.66 15.30
CA LYS A 141 -0.38 -19.28 14.89
C LYS A 141 0.20 -18.17 15.76
N LYS A 142 -0.63 -17.25 16.23
CA LYS A 142 -0.24 -16.21 17.20
C LYS A 142 0.13 -16.85 18.56
N ALA A 143 -0.64 -17.79 19.07
CA ALA A 143 -0.32 -18.52 20.29
C ALA A 143 0.97 -19.34 20.17
N GLN A 144 1.30 -19.84 18.98
CA GLN A 144 2.56 -20.54 18.65
C GLN A 144 3.75 -19.58 18.46
N GLY A 145 3.56 -18.26 18.53
CA GLY A 145 4.60 -17.26 18.28
C GLY A 145 5.01 -17.12 16.81
N LYS A 146 4.22 -17.68 15.88
CA LYS A 146 4.46 -17.58 14.43
C LYS A 146 3.90 -16.30 13.82
N ILE A 147 2.95 -15.66 14.50
CA ILE A 147 2.39 -14.34 14.16
C ILE A 147 2.39 -13.50 15.43
N HIS A 148 2.83 -12.25 15.35
CA HIS A 148 2.76 -11.34 16.50
C HIS A 148 1.51 -10.46 16.49
N ASN A 149 1.09 -9.99 15.31
CA ASN A 149 -0.09 -9.13 15.16
C ASN A 149 -0.96 -9.61 14.00
N ILE A 150 -2.27 -9.74 14.23
CA ILE A 150 -3.26 -10.16 13.25
C ILE A 150 -4.08 -8.96 12.83
N GLY A 151 -4.16 -8.72 11.52
CA GLY A 151 -4.97 -7.66 10.94
C GLY A 151 -5.56 -8.03 9.58
N PHE A 152 -6.04 -7.05 8.88
CA PHE A 152 -6.53 -7.23 7.52
C PHE A 152 -6.27 -5.99 6.66
N SER A 153 -6.16 -6.18 5.34
CA SER A 153 -6.21 -5.11 4.36
C SER A 153 -7.59 -5.07 3.72
N PHE A 154 -8.13 -3.86 3.53
CA PHE A 154 -9.54 -3.65 3.23
C PHE A 154 -9.78 -2.89 1.91
N HIS A 155 -10.79 -3.33 1.15
CA HIS A 155 -11.17 -2.74 -0.13
C HIS A 155 -12.69 -2.85 -0.38
N ASP A 156 -13.52 -2.29 0.51
CA ASP A 156 -14.98 -2.27 0.35
C ASP A 156 -15.58 -1.00 0.99
N SER A 157 -16.88 -0.97 1.23
CA SER A 157 -17.62 0.14 1.81
C SER A 157 -17.38 0.30 3.32
N PRO A 158 -17.59 1.50 3.88
CA PRO A 158 -17.50 1.71 5.34
C PRO A 158 -18.41 0.78 6.16
N GLU A 159 -19.60 0.44 5.65
CA GLU A 159 -20.55 -0.45 6.32
C GLU A 159 -19.98 -1.88 6.47
N VAL A 160 -19.31 -2.36 5.43
CA VAL A 160 -18.61 -3.67 5.48
C VAL A 160 -17.42 -3.62 6.43
N LEU A 161 -16.68 -2.51 6.44
CA LEU A 161 -15.57 -2.32 7.38
C LEU A 161 -16.05 -2.38 8.83
N GLU A 162 -17.13 -1.69 9.17
CA GLU A 162 -17.73 -1.71 10.52
C GLU A 162 -18.09 -3.14 10.94
N ARG A 163 -18.75 -3.91 10.03
CA ARG A 163 -19.07 -5.31 10.26
C ARG A 163 -17.83 -6.15 10.61
N ILE A 164 -16.74 -5.95 9.87
CA ILE A 164 -15.49 -6.70 10.07
C ILE A 164 -14.81 -6.30 11.37
N CYS A 165 -14.77 -4.99 11.67
CA CYS A 165 -14.18 -4.47 12.90
C CYS A 165 -14.91 -5.00 14.15
N CYS A 166 -16.25 -5.17 14.09
CA CYS A 166 -17.03 -5.72 15.19
C CYS A 166 -16.87 -7.23 15.40
N ALA A 167 -16.45 -7.98 14.36
CA ALA A 167 -16.48 -9.43 14.39
C ALA A 167 -15.35 -10.06 15.22
N TYR A 168 -14.16 -9.45 15.21
CA TYR A 168 -12.97 -10.02 15.82
C TYR A 168 -12.10 -8.94 16.50
N PRO A 169 -11.31 -9.29 17.53
CA PRO A 169 -10.39 -8.37 18.21
C PRO A 169 -9.09 -8.20 17.40
N TRP A 170 -9.17 -7.51 16.26
CA TRP A 170 -8.03 -7.22 15.41
C TRP A 170 -6.94 -6.42 16.13
N ASP A 171 -5.68 -6.68 15.81
CA ASP A 171 -4.56 -5.90 16.34
C ASP A 171 -4.31 -4.61 15.55
N PHE A 172 -4.67 -4.58 14.26
CA PHE A 172 -4.52 -3.41 13.37
C PHE A 172 -5.36 -3.57 12.09
N VAL A 173 -5.52 -2.48 11.36
CA VAL A 173 -6.21 -2.45 10.06
C VAL A 173 -5.39 -1.68 9.04
N GLN A 174 -5.33 -2.19 7.79
CA GLN A 174 -4.68 -1.54 6.67
C GLN A 174 -5.69 -1.11 5.63
N ILE A 175 -5.71 0.19 5.29
CA ILE A 175 -6.63 0.77 4.29
C ILE A 175 -5.89 1.57 3.24
N GLN A 176 -6.49 1.67 2.04
CA GLN A 176 -6.08 2.64 1.04
C GLN A 176 -6.54 4.03 1.46
N LEU A 177 -5.60 4.97 1.61
CA LEU A 177 -5.91 6.33 2.01
C LEU A 177 -4.91 7.33 1.46
N ASN A 178 -5.43 8.37 0.84
CA ASN A 178 -4.73 9.57 0.39
C ASN A 178 -5.74 10.72 0.28
N TYR A 179 -5.30 11.94 -0.01
CA TYR A 179 -6.18 13.10 -0.04
C TYR A 179 -7.26 13.05 -1.15
N LEU A 180 -7.07 12.29 -2.23
CA LEU A 180 -8.08 12.08 -3.27
C LEU A 180 -9.12 11.04 -2.83
N ASP A 181 -8.66 9.89 -2.33
CA ASP A 181 -9.51 8.80 -1.88
C ASP A 181 -10.23 9.13 -0.56
N TRP A 182 -9.80 10.18 0.14
CA TRP A 182 -10.46 10.73 1.33
C TRP A 182 -11.95 10.94 1.12
N GLU A 183 -12.33 11.40 -0.10
CA GLU A 183 -13.71 11.56 -0.52
C GLU A 183 -14.17 10.48 -1.50
N VAL A 184 -13.35 10.17 -2.52
CA VAL A 184 -13.75 9.30 -3.64
C VAL A 184 -14.01 7.86 -3.22
N GLN A 185 -13.19 7.33 -2.29
CA GLN A 185 -13.37 5.97 -1.73
C GLN A 185 -13.89 5.99 -0.29
N LYS A 186 -14.41 7.14 0.19
CA LYS A 186 -14.85 7.30 1.56
C LYS A 186 -13.79 6.91 2.61
N SER A 187 -12.49 7.08 2.29
CA SER A 187 -11.42 6.70 3.21
C SER A 187 -11.47 7.48 4.53
N LYS A 188 -12.10 8.66 4.53
CA LYS A 188 -12.38 9.42 5.77
C LYS A 188 -13.28 8.63 6.72
N GLU A 189 -14.39 8.13 6.21
CA GLU A 189 -15.35 7.34 7.00
C GLU A 189 -14.70 6.06 7.51
N GLN A 190 -13.94 5.35 6.64
CA GLN A 190 -13.19 4.16 7.02
C GLN A 190 -12.14 4.45 8.12
N TYR A 191 -11.41 5.55 8.00
CA TYR A 191 -10.42 5.96 9.02
C TYR A 191 -11.08 6.25 10.37
N GLU A 192 -12.22 6.95 10.40
CA GLU A 192 -12.95 7.22 11.63
C GLU A 192 -13.52 5.94 12.28
N ILE A 193 -13.99 4.97 11.49
CA ILE A 193 -14.41 3.65 11.99
C ILE A 193 -13.22 2.98 12.70
N ILE A 194 -12.08 2.85 12.04
CA ILE A 194 -10.88 2.22 12.60
C ILE A 194 -10.46 2.90 13.92
N LYS A 195 -10.49 4.24 13.94
CA LYS A 195 -10.15 5.04 15.09
C LYS A 195 -11.14 4.83 16.26
N ASN A 196 -12.44 4.75 15.97
CA ASN A 196 -13.48 4.52 16.99
C ASN A 196 -13.36 3.12 17.62
N HIS A 197 -12.92 2.13 16.86
CA HIS A 197 -12.58 0.80 17.38
C HIS A 197 -11.23 0.73 18.10
N ASN A 198 -10.48 1.84 18.18
CA ASN A 198 -9.13 1.89 18.76
C ASN A 198 -8.14 0.89 18.08
N PHE A 199 -8.30 0.64 16.79
CA PHE A 199 -7.34 -0.14 16.03
C PHE A 199 -6.27 0.78 15.43
N PRO A 200 -4.96 0.46 15.56
CA PRO A 200 -3.91 1.12 14.81
C PRO A 200 -4.15 1.01 13.31
N CYS A 201 -3.93 2.11 12.58
CA CYS A 201 -4.15 2.17 11.14
C CYS A 201 -2.82 2.16 10.39
N ILE A 202 -2.72 1.31 9.38
CA ILE A 202 -1.63 1.29 8.39
C ILE A 202 -2.19 1.79 7.06
N ILE A 203 -1.46 2.68 6.40
CA ILE A 203 -1.91 3.25 5.13
C ILE A 203 -1.17 2.60 3.97
N MET A 204 -1.94 2.07 3.00
CA MET A 204 -1.45 1.69 1.68
C MET A 204 -1.89 2.69 0.61
N GLU A 205 -1.21 2.70 -0.53
CA GLU A 205 -1.50 3.59 -1.67
C GLU A 205 -1.51 5.10 -1.33
N PRO A 206 -0.58 5.61 -0.51
CA PRO A 206 -0.57 7.03 -0.14
C PRO A 206 -0.41 7.95 -1.34
N VAL A 207 0.31 7.49 -2.39
CA VAL A 207 0.52 8.21 -3.66
C VAL A 207 -0.34 7.63 -4.79
N ARG A 208 -1.28 6.72 -4.47
CA ARG A 208 -2.25 6.14 -5.40
C ARG A 208 -1.61 5.54 -6.66
N GLY A 209 -0.68 4.60 -6.45
CA GLY A 209 0.04 3.96 -7.55
C GLY A 209 0.94 4.90 -8.34
N GLY A 210 1.30 6.05 -7.81
CA GLY A 210 2.06 7.09 -8.47
C GLY A 210 1.20 8.20 -9.10
N ALA A 211 -0.12 8.04 -9.17
CA ALA A 211 -1.02 9.03 -9.77
C ALA A 211 -0.98 10.40 -9.08
N LEU A 212 -0.64 10.43 -7.79
CA LEU A 212 -0.52 11.66 -7.00
C LEU A 212 0.92 12.21 -6.96
N ALA A 213 1.85 11.62 -7.68
CA ALA A 213 3.20 12.15 -7.83
C ALA A 213 3.31 13.21 -8.95
N ASN A 214 2.37 13.20 -9.89
CA ASN A 214 2.31 14.15 -10.99
C ASN A 214 0.84 14.36 -11.37
N LEU A 215 0.28 15.47 -10.96
CA LEU A 215 -1.11 15.87 -11.22
C LEU A 215 -1.22 16.59 -12.58
N CYS A 216 -2.37 17.26 -12.83
CA CYS A 216 -2.45 18.18 -13.96
C CYS A 216 -1.57 19.43 -13.73
N PRO A 217 -1.16 20.15 -14.79
CA PRO A 217 -0.26 21.30 -14.68
C PRO A 217 -0.70 22.36 -13.66
N GLU A 218 -1.98 22.72 -13.65
CA GLU A 218 -2.55 23.70 -12.70
C GLU A 218 -2.39 23.24 -11.24
N ALA A 219 -2.68 21.96 -10.97
CA ALA A 219 -2.57 21.42 -9.63
C ALA A 219 -1.10 21.29 -9.16
N ASN A 220 -0.19 20.88 -10.06
CA ASN A 220 1.24 20.85 -9.77
C ASN A 220 1.77 22.24 -9.42
N GLU A 221 1.42 23.25 -10.21
CA GLU A 221 1.83 24.63 -9.98
C GLU A 221 1.39 25.15 -8.61
N ILE A 222 0.14 24.86 -8.19
CA ILE A 222 -0.37 25.23 -6.88
C ILE A 222 0.49 24.62 -5.75
N LEU A 223 0.80 23.32 -5.85
CA LEU A 223 1.57 22.62 -4.81
C LEU A 223 3.04 23.07 -4.77
N LEU A 224 3.68 23.18 -5.92
CA LEU A 224 5.09 23.56 -6.03
C LEU A 224 5.31 25.04 -5.70
N SER A 225 4.36 25.94 -6.01
CA SER A 225 4.44 27.34 -5.59
C SER A 225 4.35 27.52 -4.09
N ALA A 226 3.55 26.67 -3.40
CA ALA A 226 3.42 26.71 -1.94
C ALA A 226 4.66 26.15 -1.22
N MET A 227 5.29 25.10 -1.79
CA MET A 227 6.49 24.45 -1.23
C MET A 227 7.48 24.08 -2.36
N PRO A 228 8.28 25.04 -2.86
CA PRO A 228 9.14 24.83 -4.03
C PRO A 228 10.24 23.77 -3.85
N GLN A 229 10.59 23.46 -2.61
CA GLN A 229 11.63 22.47 -2.29
C GLN A 229 11.10 21.05 -2.14
N ASN A 230 9.78 20.86 -2.20
CA ASN A 230 9.12 19.59 -1.96
C ASN A 230 8.53 19.04 -3.26
N SER A 231 8.57 17.72 -3.41
CA SER A 231 7.90 17.05 -4.54
C SER A 231 6.37 17.11 -4.41
N VAL A 232 5.67 16.91 -5.53
CA VAL A 232 4.21 16.74 -5.51
C VAL A 232 3.80 15.50 -4.71
N ALA A 233 4.59 14.41 -4.77
CA ALA A 233 4.35 13.19 -4.01
C ALA A 233 4.42 13.40 -2.50
N SER A 234 5.27 14.31 -2.03
CA SER A 234 5.46 14.61 -0.61
C SER A 234 4.15 15.07 0.06
N TRP A 235 3.30 15.80 -0.65
CA TRP A 235 2.00 16.25 -0.14
C TRP A 235 1.08 15.07 0.19
N ALA A 236 1.09 14.03 -0.64
CA ALA A 236 0.26 12.84 -0.44
C ALA A 236 0.77 11.99 0.75
N ILE A 237 2.07 11.81 0.85
CA ILE A 237 2.69 11.07 1.96
C ILE A 237 2.48 11.83 3.28
N ARG A 238 2.73 13.15 3.31
CA ARG A 238 2.51 13.99 4.49
C ARG A 238 1.04 14.03 4.91
N PHE A 239 0.10 14.02 3.95
CA PHE A 239 -1.34 13.96 4.26
C PHE A 239 -1.67 12.71 5.07
N ALA A 240 -1.31 11.53 4.58
CA ALA A 240 -1.54 10.26 5.25
C ALA A 240 -0.82 10.19 6.62
N ALA A 241 0.44 10.59 6.66
CA ALA A 241 1.27 10.59 7.87
C ALA A 241 0.81 11.61 8.93
N SER A 242 0.07 12.66 8.54
CA SER A 242 -0.47 13.66 9.48
C SER A 242 -1.66 13.18 10.31
N LEU A 243 -2.20 11.99 10.01
CA LEU A 243 -3.33 11.42 10.75
C LEU A 243 -2.85 10.75 12.04
N GLY A 244 -3.48 11.09 13.17
CA GLY A 244 -2.99 10.71 14.50
C GLY A 244 -3.03 9.21 14.82
N ASN A 245 -3.96 8.45 14.21
CA ASN A 245 -4.12 7.01 14.44
C ASN A 245 -3.29 6.14 13.46
N VAL A 246 -2.56 6.76 12.54
CA VAL A 246 -1.71 6.06 11.57
C VAL A 246 -0.38 5.71 12.20
N ILE A 247 0.00 4.43 12.20
CA ILE A 247 1.28 3.96 12.77
C ILE A 247 2.39 3.85 11.71
N THR A 248 2.04 3.61 10.44
CA THR A 248 2.99 3.66 9.32
C THR A 248 2.27 3.92 7.99
N VAL A 249 2.97 4.55 7.06
CA VAL A 249 2.51 4.83 5.69
C VAL A 249 3.38 4.05 4.73
N LEU A 250 2.80 3.11 4.00
CA LEU A 250 3.52 2.22 3.09
C LEU A 250 3.71 2.89 1.73
N SER A 251 4.95 3.19 1.38
CA SER A 251 5.30 3.66 0.04
C SER A 251 5.95 2.55 -0.78
N GLY A 252 5.44 2.34 -2.00
CA GLY A 252 6.05 1.48 -3.00
C GLY A 252 7.07 2.29 -3.81
N MET A 253 8.35 2.11 -3.52
CA MET A 253 9.44 2.83 -4.14
C MET A 253 10.11 1.93 -5.18
N SER A 254 9.99 2.28 -6.46
CA SER A 254 10.50 1.51 -7.60
C SER A 254 11.75 2.12 -8.25
N ALA A 255 12.24 3.26 -7.71
CA ALA A 255 13.44 3.93 -8.18
C ALA A 255 14.19 4.59 -7.01
N PRO A 256 15.55 4.70 -7.07
CA PRO A 256 16.35 5.34 -6.02
C PRO A 256 15.90 6.76 -5.68
N ILE A 257 15.54 7.57 -6.68
CA ILE A 257 15.07 8.94 -6.46
C ILE A 257 13.79 8.99 -5.59
N GLN A 258 12.95 7.98 -5.64
CA GLN A 258 11.71 7.93 -4.83
C GLN A 258 12.00 7.64 -3.35
N ILE A 259 12.97 6.79 -3.05
CA ILE A 259 13.38 6.57 -1.64
C ILE A 259 14.04 7.83 -1.08
N GLU A 260 14.88 8.51 -1.86
CA GLU A 260 15.52 9.76 -1.46
C GLU A 260 14.49 10.86 -1.15
N ASP A 261 13.51 11.06 -2.03
CA ASP A 261 12.42 12.04 -1.87
C ASP A 261 11.54 11.72 -0.65
N ASN A 262 11.15 10.46 -0.49
CA ASN A 262 10.35 10.02 0.65
C ASN A 262 11.09 10.16 1.98
N LEU A 263 12.39 9.86 2.02
CA LEU A 263 13.22 10.06 3.20
C LEU A 263 13.37 11.53 3.54
N ALA A 264 13.61 12.40 2.55
CA ALA A 264 13.68 13.85 2.74
C ALA A 264 12.34 14.40 3.27
N THR A 265 11.21 13.88 2.80
CA THR A 265 9.87 14.25 3.27
C THR A 265 9.60 13.82 4.70
N MET A 266 10.12 12.66 5.12
CA MET A 266 9.75 12.01 6.38
C MET A 266 10.84 12.11 7.47
N SER A 267 11.96 12.79 7.19
CA SER A 267 13.07 12.92 8.14
C SER A 267 13.79 14.27 8.02
N PRO A 268 13.43 15.29 8.84
CA PRO A 268 12.39 15.26 9.87
C PRO A 268 10.96 15.33 9.29
N PHE A 269 10.02 14.60 9.87
CA PHE A 269 8.62 14.70 9.49
C PHE A 269 7.96 15.95 10.07
N VAL A 270 7.26 16.70 9.21
CA VAL A 270 6.45 17.85 9.61
C VAL A 270 5.00 17.61 9.16
N PRO A 271 4.05 17.50 10.09
CA PRO A 271 2.63 17.34 9.74
C PRO A 271 2.11 18.50 8.91
N LEU A 272 1.11 18.24 8.04
CA LEU A 272 0.44 19.30 7.30
C LEU A 272 -0.28 20.26 8.25
N CYS A 273 0.05 21.55 8.17
CA CYS A 273 -0.68 22.61 8.86
C CYS A 273 -2.00 22.95 8.14
N GLU A 274 -2.80 23.80 8.78
CA GLU A 274 -4.13 24.21 8.24
C GLU A 274 -4.03 24.89 6.87
N ASP A 275 -3.05 25.77 6.69
CA ASP A 275 -2.87 26.50 5.43
C ASP A 275 -2.40 25.58 4.31
N GLU A 276 -1.50 24.62 4.60
CA GLU A 276 -1.12 23.58 3.65
C GLU A 276 -2.31 22.69 3.25
N ARG A 277 -3.21 22.37 4.18
CA ARG A 277 -4.44 21.65 3.86
C ARG A 277 -5.37 22.44 2.92
N LYS A 278 -5.44 23.76 3.07
CA LYS A 278 -6.18 24.64 2.13
C LYS A 278 -5.53 24.65 0.73
N VAL A 279 -4.20 24.68 0.68
CA VAL A 279 -3.46 24.57 -0.60
C VAL A 279 -3.77 23.22 -1.27
N LEU A 280 -3.69 22.13 -0.53
CA LEU A 280 -4.01 20.79 -1.02
C LEU A 280 -5.45 20.70 -1.56
N THR A 281 -6.43 21.31 -0.87
CA THR A 281 -7.82 21.39 -1.32
C THR A 281 -7.95 22.14 -2.66
N LYS A 282 -7.22 23.26 -2.83
CA LYS A 282 -7.20 23.99 -4.12
C LYS A 282 -6.61 23.15 -5.25
N ALA A 283 -5.48 22.49 -5.00
CA ALA A 283 -4.85 21.61 -5.98
C ALA A 283 -5.77 20.43 -6.36
N LEU A 284 -6.45 19.82 -5.38
CA LEU A 284 -7.42 18.75 -5.61
C LEU A 284 -8.62 19.23 -6.45
N THR A 285 -9.10 20.46 -6.21
CA THR A 285 -10.17 21.07 -7.01
C THR A 285 -9.76 21.26 -8.46
N ALA A 286 -8.52 21.68 -8.72
CA ALA A 286 -7.97 21.78 -10.07
C ALA A 286 -7.83 20.38 -10.73
N TYR A 287 -7.30 19.41 -9.99
CA TYR A 287 -7.12 18.04 -10.48
C TYR A 287 -8.44 17.35 -10.85
N LYS A 288 -9.50 17.56 -10.08
CA LYS A 288 -10.85 16.97 -10.33
C LYS A 288 -11.52 17.48 -11.61
N LYS A 289 -11.04 18.58 -12.21
CA LYS A 289 -11.50 19.04 -13.53
C LYS A 289 -10.96 18.18 -14.67
N ALA A 290 -9.85 17.48 -14.47
CA ALA A 290 -9.27 16.60 -15.47
C ALA A 290 -10.11 15.33 -15.65
N LYS A 291 -10.22 14.87 -16.90
CA LYS A 291 -10.93 13.64 -17.25
C LYS A 291 -10.05 12.44 -16.92
N THR A 292 -10.22 11.85 -15.74
CA THR A 292 -9.44 10.67 -15.32
C THR A 292 -10.33 9.54 -14.81
N VAL A 293 -9.84 8.31 -14.95
CA VAL A 293 -10.43 7.10 -14.37
C VAL A 293 -9.67 6.78 -13.08
N PRO A 294 -10.36 6.43 -11.97
CA PRO A 294 -9.72 6.16 -10.69
C PRO A 294 -8.98 4.81 -10.63
N CYS A 295 -8.06 4.57 -11.57
CA CYS A 295 -7.22 3.37 -11.60
C CYS A 295 -5.90 3.60 -10.88
N THR A 296 -5.50 2.67 -9.98
CA THR A 296 -4.22 2.69 -9.26
C THR A 296 -3.15 1.81 -9.90
N GLY A 297 -3.50 1.07 -10.98
CA GLY A 297 -2.60 0.11 -11.60
C GLY A 297 -2.29 -1.12 -10.73
N CYS A 298 -3.15 -1.46 -9.77
CA CYS A 298 -2.96 -2.60 -8.85
C CYS A 298 -3.03 -3.97 -9.55
N ARG A 299 -3.57 -4.04 -10.78
CA ARG A 299 -3.69 -5.24 -11.64
C ARG A 299 -4.58 -6.36 -11.07
N TYR A 300 -5.40 -6.11 -10.02
CA TYR A 300 -6.35 -7.10 -9.51
C TYR A 300 -7.45 -7.48 -10.52
N CYS A 301 -7.65 -6.68 -11.57
CA CYS A 301 -8.51 -7.00 -12.71
C CYS A 301 -7.81 -7.87 -13.78
N MET A 302 -6.56 -8.30 -13.54
CA MET A 302 -5.78 -9.11 -14.47
C MET A 302 -5.61 -10.55 -13.94
N PRO A 303 -5.55 -11.57 -14.83
CA PRO A 303 -5.76 -11.46 -16.27
C PRO A 303 -7.23 -11.17 -16.64
N CYS A 304 -7.44 -10.28 -17.60
CA CYS A 304 -8.79 -10.04 -18.13
C CYS A 304 -9.24 -11.24 -18.98
N PRO A 305 -10.46 -11.80 -18.77
CA PRO A 305 -10.97 -12.92 -19.57
C PRO A 305 -11.08 -12.60 -21.08
N MET A 306 -11.17 -11.31 -21.42
CA MET A 306 -11.25 -10.84 -22.80
C MET A 306 -9.87 -10.43 -23.37
N GLY A 307 -8.77 -10.69 -22.66
CA GLY A 307 -7.43 -10.35 -23.10
C GLY A 307 -7.08 -8.85 -23.09
N VAL A 308 -7.88 -8.02 -22.43
CA VAL A 308 -7.68 -6.55 -22.43
C VAL A 308 -6.68 -6.15 -21.32
N ASP A 309 -5.67 -5.37 -21.66
CA ASP A 309 -4.81 -4.72 -20.65
C ASP A 309 -5.51 -3.49 -20.05
N ILE A 310 -6.46 -3.75 -19.13
CA ILE A 310 -7.27 -2.72 -18.49
C ILE A 310 -6.42 -1.63 -17.82
N PRO A 311 -5.40 -1.96 -16.98
CA PRO A 311 -4.57 -0.94 -16.36
C PRO A 311 -3.76 -0.10 -17.35
N GLY A 312 -3.24 -0.71 -18.42
CA GLY A 312 -2.49 -0.01 -19.46
C GLY A 312 -3.35 1.00 -20.22
N ILE A 313 -4.58 0.60 -20.60
CA ILE A 313 -5.54 1.50 -21.24
C ILE A 313 -5.89 2.69 -20.33
N PHE A 314 -6.21 2.43 -19.05
CA PHE A 314 -6.52 3.51 -18.13
C PHE A 314 -5.33 4.43 -17.85
N ALA A 315 -4.10 3.91 -17.82
CA ALA A 315 -2.90 4.74 -17.69
C ALA A 315 -2.75 5.72 -18.86
N LYS A 316 -2.94 5.25 -20.11
CA LYS A 316 -2.91 6.09 -21.31
C LYS A 316 -4.04 7.12 -21.32
N TYR A 317 -5.26 6.69 -20.97
CA TYR A 317 -6.41 7.59 -20.85
C TYR A 317 -6.16 8.70 -19.83
N ASN A 318 -5.69 8.34 -18.63
CA ASN A 318 -5.40 9.29 -17.57
C ASN A 318 -4.28 10.27 -17.97
N LYS A 319 -3.22 9.78 -18.63
CA LYS A 319 -2.14 10.64 -19.14
C LYS A 319 -2.66 11.70 -20.11
N ALA A 320 -3.50 11.31 -21.04
CA ALA A 320 -4.12 12.23 -21.99
C ALA A 320 -5.10 13.21 -21.33
N GLY A 321 -5.93 12.72 -20.39
CA GLY A 321 -6.88 13.54 -19.63
C GLY A 321 -6.20 14.59 -18.75
N LEU A 322 -5.08 14.22 -18.09
CA LEU A 322 -4.28 15.16 -17.30
C LEU A 322 -3.61 16.24 -18.16
N ALA A 323 -3.19 15.89 -19.38
CA ALA A 323 -2.61 16.81 -20.34
C ALA A 323 -3.67 17.62 -21.12
N ASN A 324 -4.96 17.36 -20.91
CA ASN A 324 -6.08 17.88 -21.70
C ASN A 324 -5.88 17.67 -23.21
N ASN A 325 -5.43 16.48 -23.61
CA ASN A 325 -5.05 16.12 -24.99
C ASN A 325 -5.75 14.82 -25.44
N ASP A 326 -7.03 14.92 -25.81
CA ASP A 326 -7.83 13.78 -26.27
C ASP A 326 -7.26 13.15 -27.58
N LYS A 327 -6.50 13.91 -28.39
CA LYS A 327 -5.87 13.38 -29.61
C LYS A 327 -4.73 12.42 -29.31
N ALA A 328 -3.96 12.67 -28.25
CA ALA A 328 -2.89 11.76 -27.82
C ALA A 328 -3.46 10.40 -27.43
N PHE A 329 -4.60 10.35 -26.73
CA PHE A 329 -5.26 9.08 -26.40
C PHE A 329 -5.70 8.32 -27.66
N ALA A 330 -6.28 8.99 -28.63
CA ALA A 330 -6.70 8.34 -29.88
C ALA A 330 -5.51 7.73 -30.65
N THR A 331 -4.36 8.41 -30.67
CA THR A 331 -3.11 7.91 -31.27
C THR A 331 -2.58 6.69 -30.51
N ASP A 332 -2.48 6.78 -29.19
CA ASP A 332 -2.02 5.68 -28.31
C ASP A 332 -2.92 4.44 -28.43
N MET A 333 -4.23 4.62 -28.63
CA MET A 333 -5.18 3.52 -28.83
C MET A 333 -5.06 2.87 -30.20
N ALA A 334 -4.79 3.66 -31.24
CA ALA A 334 -4.58 3.13 -32.60
C ALA A 334 -3.32 2.23 -32.67
N GLU A 335 -2.29 2.55 -31.90
CA GLU A 335 -1.07 1.72 -31.78
C GLU A 335 -1.27 0.42 -30.98
N MET A 336 -2.33 0.32 -30.19
CA MET A 336 -2.65 -0.88 -29.40
C MET A 336 -3.60 -1.85 -30.10
N SER A 337 -4.16 -1.47 -31.25
CA SER A 337 -5.01 -2.38 -32.03
C SER A 337 -4.15 -3.45 -32.70
N PRO A 338 -4.56 -4.74 -32.60
CA PRO A 338 -3.81 -5.86 -33.17
C PRO A 338 -3.69 -5.79 -34.69
#